data_9303a093e951b7a4e6c788debdace69d
#
_entry.id   9303a093e951b7a4e6c788debdace69d
#
_cell.length_a   1.000
_cell.length_b   1.000
_cell.length_c   1.000
_cell.angle_alpha   90.00
_cell.angle_beta   90.00
_cell.angle_gamma   90.00
#
_symmetry.space_group_name_H-M   'P 1'
#
loop_
_entity.id
_entity.type
_entity.pdbx_description
1 polymer ?
#
loop_
_entity_poly.entity_id
_entity_poly.type
_entity_poly.pdbx_seq_one_letter_code
_entity_poly.pdbx_strand_id
1 'polypeptide(L)'
;GEHLREAFLRSGPDMVAELDAKTAVKFAAALAHPDYVKNQPGEAFGGRALAPVAFDAKVLGDDFDRVLPPRPEFMGLGGMMVNRNELSALLRPVSSVGNAKTTLKVVLPYFKDRLKYKRGTRLVMGNALVGRLLYSLKQYQTEIWYEAPLQELLLEEGRVIGAIVDTVNGRQRIIARKGVVLATGGVAWNPALRQQYFPVGTRDYSLAPQLSTGDGLSNGLKVGAKLDNEDHPVLWFPCSTFKKPNGQMAVWPHIILDRAKPGLIAVNASGKRFVNETDSYHDFCVGQLAAQHNNASTPAYLICDDAFIHKYGLGLIMPGAQKLKHYLKHGYVVQAATVRELANKIGVDAHELEQSVVRNNAYAITGEDLEFGRGTGKMNRFNGDAAIGPNPCIGPILTAPFYA
;
A
#
# COMPACT_ATOMS: atom_id res chain seq x y z
N GLY A 1 5.86 3.69 24.34
CA GLY A 1 4.67 3.32 24.68
C GLY A 1 3.50 4.26 24.85
N GLU A 2 2.77 4.15 25.95
CA GLU A 2 1.47 4.82 26.15
C GLU A 2 1.55 6.35 26.08
N HIS A 3 2.54 6.95 26.70
CA HIS A 3 2.77 8.40 26.67
C HIS A 3 2.94 8.98 25.25
N LEU A 4 3.52 8.22 24.33
CA LEU A 4 3.63 8.64 22.93
C LEU A 4 2.29 8.57 22.20
N ARG A 5 1.47 7.56 22.50
CA ARG A 5 0.10 7.46 21.97
C ARG A 5 -0.78 8.59 22.48
N GLU A 6 -0.66 8.92 23.76
CA GLU A 6 -1.37 10.05 24.36
C GLU A 6 -0.93 11.39 23.73
N ALA A 7 0.38 11.60 23.59
CA ALA A 7 0.93 12.79 22.92
C ALA A 7 0.41 12.91 21.47
N PHE A 8 0.38 11.82 20.71
CA PHE A 8 -0.17 11.80 19.36
C PHE A 8 -1.65 12.21 19.32
N LEU A 9 -2.47 11.64 20.21
CA LEU A 9 -3.90 11.96 20.28
C LEU A 9 -4.18 13.40 20.68
N ARG A 10 -3.40 13.94 21.61
CA ARG A 10 -3.55 15.33 22.07
C ARG A 10 -3.08 16.34 21.02
N SER A 11 -1.92 16.10 20.39
CA SER A 11 -1.31 17.05 19.47
C SER A 11 -1.89 16.98 18.05
N GLY A 12 -2.55 15.88 17.69
CA GLY A 12 -3.07 15.65 16.34
C GLY A 12 -4.03 16.74 15.85
N PRO A 13 -5.09 17.09 16.61
CA PRO A 13 -6.00 18.16 16.21
C PRO A 13 -5.34 19.52 16.03
N ASP A 14 -4.45 19.89 16.95
CA ASP A 14 -3.72 21.17 16.91
C ASP A 14 -2.78 21.22 15.70
N MET A 15 -2.07 20.13 15.43
CA MET A 15 -1.21 20.01 14.24
C MET A 15 -2.01 20.17 12.94
N VAL A 16 -3.18 19.55 12.83
CA VAL A 16 -4.04 19.69 11.64
C VAL A 16 -4.53 21.11 11.49
N ALA A 17 -4.99 21.75 12.58
CA ALA A 17 -5.45 23.15 12.58
C ALA A 17 -4.31 24.11 12.19
N GLU A 18 -3.12 23.92 12.73
CA GLU A 18 -1.94 24.73 12.42
C GLU A 18 -1.52 24.58 10.96
N LEU A 19 -1.44 23.35 10.43
CA LEU A 19 -1.14 23.12 9.03
C LEU A 19 -2.17 23.75 8.10
N ASP A 20 -3.46 23.65 8.44
CA ASP A 20 -4.52 24.26 7.66
C ASP A 20 -4.44 25.81 7.67
N ALA A 21 -4.15 26.41 8.81
CA ALA A 21 -4.10 27.86 8.96
C ALA A 21 -2.83 28.47 8.35
N LYS A 22 -1.67 27.82 8.52
CA LYS A 22 -0.36 28.42 8.22
C LYS A 22 0.30 27.89 6.94
N THR A 23 -0.23 26.83 6.33
CA THR A 23 0.41 26.17 5.19
C THR A 23 -0.57 25.90 4.04
N ALA A 24 -0.05 25.43 2.91
CA ALA A 24 -0.88 24.96 1.80
C ALA A 24 -1.47 23.56 2.06
N VAL A 25 -1.16 22.91 3.18
CA VAL A 25 -1.70 21.58 3.51
C VAL A 25 -3.17 21.69 3.85
N LYS A 26 -3.99 20.88 3.17
CA LYS A 26 -5.43 20.80 3.37
C LYS A 26 -5.85 19.34 3.42
N PHE A 27 -6.68 19.01 4.41
CA PHE A 27 -7.24 17.68 4.60
C PHE A 27 -8.76 17.72 4.49
N ALA A 28 -9.32 16.58 4.10
CA ALA A 28 -10.74 16.29 4.20
C ALA A 28 -10.93 15.04 5.06
N ALA A 29 -11.92 15.05 5.96
CA ALA A 29 -12.24 13.86 6.76
C ALA A 29 -12.82 12.76 5.86
N ALA A 30 -12.33 11.54 6.04
CA ALA A 30 -12.88 10.36 5.38
C ALA A 30 -14.10 9.87 6.18
N LEU A 31 -15.29 10.30 5.76
CA LEU A 31 -16.54 10.05 6.49
C LEU A 31 -16.94 8.57 6.53
N ALA A 32 -16.46 7.76 5.60
CA ALA A 32 -16.77 6.34 5.48
C ALA A 32 -15.49 5.51 5.32
N HIS A 33 -14.57 5.62 6.27
CA HIS A 33 -13.35 4.80 6.32
C HIS A 33 -13.23 4.18 7.70
N PRO A 34 -13.52 2.87 7.84
CA PRO A 34 -13.48 2.18 9.14
C PRO A 34 -12.08 2.08 9.71
N ASP A 35 -11.99 2.00 11.02
CA ASP A 35 -10.74 1.64 11.69
C ASP A 35 -10.27 0.25 11.23
N TYR A 36 -8.96 0.03 11.19
CA TYR A 36 -8.38 -1.24 10.74
C TYR A 36 -8.53 -2.37 11.76
N VAL A 37 -8.58 -2.03 13.03
CA VAL A 37 -8.73 -3.03 14.10
C VAL A 37 -10.22 -3.28 14.34
N LYS A 38 -10.64 -4.51 14.16
CA LYS A 38 -12.05 -4.93 14.28
C LYS A 38 -12.41 -5.34 15.71
N ASN A 39 -13.70 -5.19 16.05
CA ASN A 39 -14.30 -5.72 17.27
C ASN A 39 -13.64 -5.21 18.57
N GLN A 40 -13.06 -4.01 18.55
CA GLN A 40 -12.47 -3.39 19.72
C GLN A 40 -13.41 -2.29 20.28
N PRO A 41 -13.44 -2.09 21.60
CA PRO A 41 -14.15 -0.97 22.19
C PRO A 41 -13.69 0.36 21.57
N GLY A 42 -14.66 1.18 21.15
CA GLY A 42 -14.35 2.46 20.49
C GLY A 42 -14.06 2.37 18.99
N GLU A 43 -14.20 1.21 18.35
CA GLU A 43 -14.10 1.10 16.87
C GLU A 43 -15.08 2.03 16.18
N ALA A 44 -14.58 2.87 15.27
CA ALA A 44 -15.37 3.81 14.48
C ALA A 44 -15.47 3.40 13.02
N PHE A 45 -16.59 3.75 12.37
CA PHE A 45 -16.79 3.52 10.93
C PHE A 45 -16.20 4.64 10.07
N GLY A 46 -15.98 5.83 10.60
CA GLY A 46 -15.44 6.94 9.83
C GLY A 46 -15.07 8.13 10.70
N GLY A 47 -14.56 9.19 10.03
CA GLY A 47 -14.22 10.44 10.68
C GLY A 47 -12.83 10.51 11.34
N ARG A 48 -12.09 9.40 11.40
CA ARG A 48 -10.73 9.39 11.99
C ARG A 48 -9.62 9.50 10.96
N ALA A 49 -9.84 9.00 9.76
CA ALA A 49 -8.86 9.12 8.68
C ALA A 49 -8.98 10.47 7.98
N LEU A 50 -7.85 11.08 7.67
CA LEU A 50 -7.75 12.33 6.91
C LEU A 50 -7.17 12.03 5.53
N ALA A 51 -7.82 12.55 4.48
CA ALA A 51 -7.38 12.45 3.11
C ALA A 51 -6.84 13.82 2.65
N PRO A 52 -5.61 13.90 2.10
CA PRO A 52 -5.12 15.13 1.49
C PRO A 52 -6.02 15.56 0.32
N VAL A 53 -6.42 16.82 0.32
CA VAL A 53 -7.17 17.40 -0.80
C VAL A 53 -6.28 17.45 -2.04
N ALA A 54 -6.82 17.16 -3.23
CA ALA A 54 -6.09 17.23 -4.48
C ALA A 54 -5.34 18.56 -4.66
N PHE A 55 -4.17 18.51 -5.28
CA PHE A 55 -3.26 19.64 -5.43
C PHE A 55 -2.85 19.82 -6.89
N ASP A 56 -2.87 21.05 -7.40
CA ASP A 56 -2.31 21.35 -8.71
C ASP A 56 -0.83 21.71 -8.57
N ALA A 57 0.02 20.78 -8.98
CA ALA A 57 1.46 20.92 -8.85
C ALA A 57 2.10 21.93 -9.82
N LYS A 58 1.34 22.56 -10.72
CA LYS A 58 1.86 23.65 -11.58
C LYS A 58 2.49 24.78 -10.78
N VAL A 59 1.98 25.02 -9.57
CA VAL A 59 2.49 26.08 -8.67
C VAL A 59 3.91 25.80 -8.15
N LEU A 60 4.38 24.55 -8.25
CA LEU A 60 5.75 24.17 -7.89
C LEU A 60 6.79 24.61 -8.92
N GLY A 61 6.36 24.90 -10.18
CA GLY A 61 7.29 25.20 -11.26
C GLY A 61 8.24 24.03 -11.53
N ASP A 62 9.53 24.30 -11.61
CA ASP A 62 10.57 23.29 -11.89
C ASP A 62 10.70 22.25 -10.79
N ASP A 63 10.31 22.54 -9.56
CA ASP A 63 10.33 21.57 -8.45
C ASP A 63 9.27 20.49 -8.60
N PHE A 64 8.32 20.61 -9.54
CA PHE A 64 7.37 19.53 -9.81
C PHE A 64 8.05 18.22 -10.22
N ASP A 65 9.13 18.30 -11.00
CA ASP A 65 9.89 17.11 -11.42
C ASP A 65 10.65 16.45 -10.25
N ARG A 66 10.87 17.16 -9.14
CA ARG A 66 11.47 16.63 -7.90
C ARG A 66 10.50 15.81 -7.06
N VAL A 67 9.18 16.01 -7.22
CA VAL A 67 8.18 15.18 -6.54
C VAL A 67 8.13 13.82 -7.21
N LEU A 68 8.58 12.79 -6.51
CA LEU A 68 8.60 11.42 -7.03
C LEU A 68 7.21 10.99 -7.49
N PRO A 69 7.05 10.52 -8.75
CA PRO A 69 5.76 10.02 -9.22
C PRO A 69 5.36 8.73 -8.47
N PRO A 70 4.07 8.40 -8.44
CA PRO A 70 3.62 7.08 -8.01
C PRO A 70 4.22 6.00 -8.91
N ARG A 71 4.16 4.75 -8.44
CA ARG A 71 4.51 3.62 -9.30
C ARG A 71 3.65 3.61 -10.56
N PRO A 72 4.21 3.22 -11.72
CA PRO A 72 3.47 3.21 -13.00
C PRO A 72 2.17 2.40 -12.94
N GLU A 73 2.13 1.34 -12.11
CA GLU A 73 0.97 0.47 -11.92
C GLU A 73 -0.23 1.20 -11.29
N PHE A 74 0.01 2.30 -10.59
CA PHE A 74 -1.03 3.13 -9.94
C PHE A 74 -1.42 4.37 -10.74
N MET A 75 -0.86 4.55 -11.91
CA MET A 75 -1.16 5.69 -12.78
C MET A 75 -2.01 5.26 -13.97
N GLY A 76 -3.14 5.94 -14.17
CA GLY A 76 -3.92 5.82 -15.40
C GLY A 76 -3.23 6.53 -16.59
N LEU A 77 -3.45 6.02 -17.80
CA LEU A 77 -2.98 6.64 -19.05
C LEU A 77 -1.50 7.03 -19.07
N GLY A 78 -0.65 6.33 -18.32
CA GLY A 78 0.79 6.55 -18.28
C GLY A 78 1.24 7.81 -17.50
N GLY A 79 0.43 8.34 -16.59
CA GLY A 79 0.85 9.49 -15.77
C GLY A 79 -0.28 10.27 -15.10
N MET A 80 -1.50 9.77 -15.18
CA MET A 80 -2.67 10.38 -14.55
C MET A 80 -2.91 9.78 -13.16
N MET A 81 -2.94 10.60 -12.14
CA MET A 81 -3.35 10.17 -10.80
C MET A 81 -4.86 10.27 -10.62
N VAL A 82 -5.43 9.25 -9.98
CA VAL A 82 -6.86 9.17 -9.68
C VAL A 82 -7.09 8.75 -8.24
N ASN A 83 -8.18 9.21 -7.64
CA ASN A 83 -8.63 8.72 -6.34
C ASN A 83 -9.61 7.54 -6.50
N ARG A 84 -10.01 6.92 -5.36
CA ARG A 84 -10.91 5.75 -5.36
C ARG A 84 -12.24 6.02 -6.07
N ASN A 85 -12.85 7.18 -5.84
CA ASN A 85 -14.16 7.52 -6.42
C ASN A 85 -14.07 7.73 -7.94
N GLU A 86 -13.00 8.39 -8.38
CA GLU A 86 -12.73 8.62 -9.80
C GLU A 86 -12.39 7.33 -10.54
N LEU A 87 -11.69 6.40 -9.89
CA LEU A 87 -11.34 5.11 -10.47
C LEU A 87 -12.59 4.33 -10.88
N SER A 88 -13.63 4.29 -10.04
CA SER A 88 -14.88 3.60 -10.36
C SER A 88 -15.59 4.22 -11.57
N ALA A 89 -15.57 5.55 -11.71
CA ALA A 89 -16.12 6.24 -12.86
C ALA A 89 -15.31 5.99 -14.15
N LEU A 90 -13.99 5.99 -14.05
CA LEU A 90 -13.09 5.72 -15.19
C LEU A 90 -13.15 4.28 -15.69
N LEU A 91 -13.41 3.32 -14.81
CA LEU A 91 -13.58 1.92 -15.19
C LEU A 91 -14.93 1.66 -15.92
N ARG A 92 -15.94 2.53 -15.69
CA ARG A 92 -17.28 2.43 -16.31
C ARG A 92 -17.77 3.81 -16.77
N PRO A 93 -17.08 4.45 -17.71
CA PRO A 93 -17.33 5.87 -18.04
C PRO A 93 -18.71 6.14 -18.63
N VAL A 94 -19.28 5.17 -19.34
CA VAL A 94 -20.58 5.31 -20.00
C VAL A 94 -21.75 4.70 -19.23
N SER A 95 -21.52 4.19 -18.01
CA SER A 95 -22.58 3.55 -17.22
C SER A 95 -23.59 4.53 -16.61
N SER A 96 -23.23 5.80 -16.52
CA SER A 96 -24.11 6.90 -16.08
C SER A 96 -23.58 8.25 -16.57
N VAL A 97 -24.48 9.23 -16.66
CA VAL A 97 -24.11 10.63 -16.96
C VAL A 97 -23.10 11.19 -15.92
N GLY A 98 -23.26 10.81 -14.65
CA GLY A 98 -22.34 11.18 -13.57
C GLY A 98 -20.92 10.63 -13.81
N ASN A 99 -20.80 9.37 -14.20
CA ASN A 99 -19.51 8.75 -14.51
C ASN A 99 -18.86 9.39 -15.74
N ALA A 100 -19.63 9.65 -16.80
CA ALA A 100 -19.14 10.36 -17.99
C ALA A 100 -18.60 11.74 -17.63
N LYS A 101 -19.34 12.53 -16.85
CA LYS A 101 -18.94 13.85 -16.38
C LYS A 101 -17.66 13.80 -15.53
N THR A 102 -17.57 12.84 -14.60
CA THR A 102 -16.37 12.65 -13.76
C THR A 102 -15.16 12.26 -14.59
N THR A 103 -15.34 11.35 -15.54
CA THR A 103 -14.29 10.93 -16.49
C THR A 103 -13.76 12.11 -17.28
N LEU A 104 -14.63 12.88 -17.90
CA LEU A 104 -14.24 14.06 -18.68
C LEU A 104 -13.51 15.11 -17.82
N LYS A 105 -14.00 15.35 -16.60
CA LYS A 105 -13.39 16.29 -15.64
C LYS A 105 -11.95 15.92 -15.26
N VAL A 106 -11.61 14.65 -15.26
CA VAL A 106 -10.26 14.17 -14.91
C VAL A 106 -9.38 14.03 -16.16
N VAL A 107 -9.91 13.49 -17.24
CA VAL A 107 -9.15 13.14 -18.44
C VAL A 107 -8.78 14.34 -19.30
N LEU A 108 -9.70 15.30 -19.50
CA LEU A 108 -9.41 16.47 -20.34
C LEU A 108 -8.29 17.36 -19.79
N PRO A 109 -8.27 17.74 -18.48
CA PRO A 109 -7.13 18.47 -17.92
C PRO A 109 -5.82 17.68 -18.01
N TYR A 110 -5.87 16.37 -17.84
CA TYR A 110 -4.69 15.52 -17.98
C TYR A 110 -4.07 15.64 -19.38
N PHE A 111 -4.85 15.49 -20.45
CA PHE A 111 -4.32 15.64 -21.81
C PHE A 111 -3.78 17.05 -22.08
N LYS A 112 -4.43 18.08 -21.55
CA LYS A 112 -3.90 19.47 -21.60
C LYS A 112 -2.54 19.58 -20.89
N ASP A 113 -2.40 18.97 -19.73
CA ASP A 113 -1.13 18.96 -18.99
C ASP A 113 -0.02 18.24 -19.75
N ARG A 114 -0.35 17.15 -20.46
CA ARG A 114 0.61 16.36 -21.27
C ARG A 114 1.23 17.12 -22.43
N LEU A 115 0.67 18.26 -22.83
CA LEU A 115 1.28 19.14 -23.82
C LEU A 115 2.52 19.86 -23.29
N LYS A 116 2.63 20.02 -21.96
CA LYS A 116 3.72 20.78 -21.33
C LYS A 116 4.53 19.94 -20.33
N TYR A 117 3.92 18.97 -19.69
CA TYR A 117 4.51 18.20 -18.59
C TYR A 117 4.65 16.72 -18.95
N LYS A 118 5.63 16.05 -18.39
CA LYS A 118 5.87 14.60 -18.59
C LYS A 118 4.74 13.72 -18.00
N ARG A 119 3.95 14.24 -17.07
CA ARG A 119 2.81 13.59 -16.39
C ARG A 119 1.73 14.60 -16.04
N GLY A 120 0.56 14.12 -15.59
CA GLY A 120 -0.48 15.01 -15.08
C GLY A 120 -0.01 15.80 -13.86
N THR A 121 -0.36 17.08 -13.79
CA THR A 121 0.04 17.98 -12.70
C THR A 121 -0.89 17.88 -11.50
N ARG A 122 -2.08 17.32 -11.68
CA ARG A 122 -2.99 17.08 -10.59
C ARG A 122 -2.50 15.93 -9.72
N LEU A 123 -2.11 16.23 -8.48
CA LEU A 123 -1.68 15.26 -7.48
C LEU A 123 -2.84 14.92 -6.54
N VAL A 124 -2.92 13.66 -6.12
CA VAL A 124 -3.89 13.17 -5.12
C VAL A 124 -3.18 12.32 -4.06
N MET A 125 -3.86 12.00 -2.96
CA MET A 125 -3.35 11.14 -1.88
C MET A 125 -1.99 11.62 -1.35
N GLY A 126 -1.04 10.72 -1.08
CA GLY A 126 0.27 11.06 -0.53
C GLY A 126 1.07 12.04 -1.39
N ASN A 127 0.98 11.97 -2.71
CA ASN A 127 1.65 12.93 -3.59
C ASN A 127 1.10 14.35 -3.44
N ALA A 128 -0.22 14.51 -3.20
CA ALA A 128 -0.81 15.82 -2.92
C ALA A 128 -0.30 16.37 -1.58
N LEU A 129 -0.15 15.54 -0.56
CA LEU A 129 0.43 15.95 0.72
C LEU A 129 1.88 16.42 0.55
N VAL A 130 2.71 15.62 -0.09
CA VAL A 130 4.12 15.97 -0.34
C VAL A 130 4.23 17.24 -1.18
N GLY A 131 3.43 17.38 -2.25
CA GLY A 131 3.43 18.59 -3.09
C GLY A 131 3.03 19.84 -2.32
N ARG A 132 2.02 19.74 -1.43
CA ARG A 132 1.59 20.86 -0.56
C ARG A 132 2.64 21.23 0.48
N LEU A 133 3.29 20.23 1.09
CA LEU A 133 4.37 20.47 2.04
C LEU A 133 5.56 21.15 1.35
N LEU A 134 5.98 20.64 0.17
CA LEU A 134 7.06 21.25 -0.60
C LEU A 134 6.74 22.69 -0.98
N TYR A 135 5.52 22.97 -1.45
CA TYR A 135 5.07 24.31 -1.75
C TYR A 135 5.13 25.22 -0.52
N SER A 136 4.69 24.73 0.64
CA SER A 136 4.74 25.49 1.90
C SER A 136 6.18 25.80 2.32
N LEU A 137 7.09 24.83 2.23
CA LEU A 137 8.51 25.07 2.52
C LEU A 137 9.10 26.17 1.63
N LYS A 138 8.71 26.21 0.34
CA LYS A 138 9.13 27.29 -0.57
C LYS A 138 8.56 28.65 -0.13
N GLN A 139 7.30 28.71 0.29
CA GLN A 139 6.71 29.94 0.79
C GLN A 139 7.41 30.45 2.07
N TYR A 140 7.88 29.54 2.93
CA TYR A 140 8.67 29.87 4.09
C TYR A 140 10.14 30.13 3.79
N GLN A 141 10.56 30.06 2.51
CA GLN A 141 11.96 30.20 2.10
C GLN A 141 12.89 29.23 2.83
N THR A 142 12.38 28.07 3.18
CA THR A 142 13.17 27.01 3.83
C THR A 142 14.17 26.46 2.83
N GLU A 143 15.45 26.51 3.19
CA GLU A 143 16.51 25.95 2.35
C GLU A 143 16.43 24.40 2.33
N ILE A 144 16.45 23.81 1.14
CA ILE A 144 16.40 22.36 0.94
C ILE A 144 17.64 21.96 0.15
N TRP A 145 18.49 21.14 0.76
CA TRP A 145 19.65 20.57 0.09
C TRP A 145 19.27 19.20 -0.47
N TYR A 146 19.32 19.10 -1.79
CA TYR A 146 19.13 17.84 -2.50
C TYR A 146 20.48 17.16 -2.71
N GLU A 147 20.46 15.83 -2.90
CA GLU A 147 21.69 15.04 -3.09
C GLU A 147 22.71 15.28 -1.97
N ALA A 148 22.21 15.44 -0.74
CA ALA A 148 22.99 15.73 0.46
C ALA A 148 22.79 14.63 1.52
N PRO A 149 23.26 13.38 1.27
CA PRO A 149 23.11 12.28 2.20
C PRO A 149 23.82 12.54 3.52
N LEU A 150 23.14 12.18 4.62
CA LEU A 150 23.71 12.20 5.97
C LEU A 150 24.82 11.17 6.09
N GLN A 151 26.01 11.62 6.50
CA GLN A 151 27.15 10.74 6.77
C GLN A 151 27.31 10.45 8.24
N GLU A 152 27.22 11.48 9.08
CA GLU A 152 27.50 11.38 10.50
C GLU A 152 26.73 12.43 11.30
N LEU A 153 26.35 12.09 12.53
CA LEU A 153 25.88 13.04 13.53
C LEU A 153 27.06 13.51 14.39
N LEU A 154 27.20 14.82 14.54
CA LEU A 154 28.22 15.42 15.36
C LEU A 154 27.81 15.37 16.84
N LEU A 155 28.66 14.74 17.65
CA LEU A 155 28.44 14.60 19.09
C LEU A 155 29.49 15.41 19.86
N GLU A 156 29.04 16.20 20.84
CA GLU A 156 29.89 16.94 21.77
C GLU A 156 29.29 16.82 23.17
N GLU A 157 30.08 16.38 24.13
CA GLU A 157 29.65 16.16 25.53
C GLU A 157 28.33 15.35 25.67
N GLY A 158 28.16 14.31 24.83
CA GLY A 158 26.96 13.47 24.82
C GLY A 158 25.71 14.08 24.17
N ARG A 159 25.84 15.27 23.57
CA ARG A 159 24.74 15.97 22.87
C ARG A 159 25.03 16.04 21.39
N VAL A 160 23.98 15.78 20.57
CA VAL A 160 24.05 15.98 19.11
C VAL A 160 24.01 17.48 18.83
N ILE A 161 25.09 18.01 18.24
CA ILE A 161 25.28 19.42 17.92
C ILE A 161 25.17 19.72 16.42
N GLY A 162 25.00 18.71 15.58
CA GLY A 162 24.94 18.91 14.14
C GLY A 162 25.09 17.62 13.35
N ALA A 163 25.42 17.78 12.08
CA ALA A 163 25.58 16.68 11.15
C ALA A 163 26.67 16.96 10.11
N ILE A 164 27.24 15.90 9.56
CA ILE A 164 28.05 15.93 8.34
C ILE A 164 27.23 15.36 7.21
N VAL A 165 27.17 16.09 6.10
CA VAL A 165 26.52 15.67 4.87
C VAL A 165 27.48 15.76 3.70
N ASP A 166 27.39 14.87 2.74
CA ASP A 166 28.09 14.99 1.47
C ASP A 166 27.23 15.78 0.48
N THR A 167 27.83 16.72 -0.23
CA THR A 167 27.16 17.52 -1.26
C THR A 167 27.97 17.49 -2.55
N VAL A 168 27.42 18.02 -3.63
CA VAL A 168 28.14 18.19 -4.91
C VAL A 168 29.40 19.06 -4.76
N ASN A 169 29.45 19.91 -3.72
CA ASN A 169 30.60 20.77 -3.39
C ASN A 169 31.54 20.14 -2.33
N GLY A 170 31.38 18.84 -2.07
CA GLY A 170 32.14 18.12 -1.06
C GLY A 170 31.43 18.03 0.28
N ARG A 171 32.17 17.54 1.26
CA ARG A 171 31.68 17.29 2.62
C ARG A 171 31.43 18.59 3.37
N GLN A 172 30.23 18.74 3.94
CA GLN A 172 29.80 19.92 4.68
C GLN A 172 29.50 19.55 6.14
N ARG A 173 29.96 20.41 7.06
CA ARG A 173 29.65 20.34 8.50
C ARG A 173 28.56 21.36 8.82
N ILE A 174 27.43 20.88 9.29
CA ILE A 174 26.28 21.70 9.66
C ILE A 174 26.13 21.70 11.17
N ILE A 175 26.12 22.88 11.77
CA ILE A 175 25.90 23.03 13.22
C ILE A 175 24.42 23.35 13.48
N ALA A 176 23.80 22.56 14.34
CA ALA A 176 22.42 22.67 14.72
C ALA A 176 22.28 23.31 16.11
N ARG A 177 21.74 24.54 16.16
CA ARG A 177 21.60 25.28 17.43
C ARG A 177 20.58 24.66 18.40
N LYS A 178 19.54 23.99 17.88
CA LYS A 178 18.45 23.42 18.70
C LYS A 178 18.48 21.88 18.71
N GLY A 179 18.88 21.25 17.64
CA GLY A 179 18.89 19.80 17.49
C GLY A 179 18.77 19.35 16.05
N VAL A 180 18.84 18.05 15.81
CA VAL A 180 18.71 17.39 14.52
C VAL A 180 17.48 16.49 14.54
N VAL A 181 16.60 16.60 13.54
CA VAL A 181 15.45 15.72 13.36
C VAL A 181 15.79 14.69 12.29
N LEU A 182 15.78 13.41 12.66
CA LEU A 182 15.98 12.30 11.74
C LEU A 182 14.61 11.87 11.18
N ALA A 183 14.34 12.21 9.91
CA ALA A 183 13.11 11.87 9.19
C ALA A 183 13.42 11.18 7.86
N THR A 184 14.44 10.31 7.83
CA THR A 184 15.04 9.74 6.62
C THR A 184 14.33 8.48 6.11
N GLY A 185 13.17 8.14 6.65
CA GLY A 185 12.45 6.90 6.32
C GLY A 185 13.02 5.69 7.07
N GLY A 186 12.64 4.50 6.59
CA GLY A 186 12.99 3.23 7.23
C GLY A 186 14.14 2.50 6.56
N VAL A 187 14.22 1.18 6.82
CA VAL A 187 15.33 0.29 6.41
C VAL A 187 14.99 -0.61 5.23
N ALA A 188 13.89 -0.34 4.56
CA ALA A 188 13.26 -1.28 3.62
C ALA A 188 14.14 -1.71 2.43
N TRP A 189 15.16 -0.95 2.08
CA TRP A 189 16.09 -1.21 0.99
C TRP A 189 17.55 -1.43 1.44
N ASN A 190 17.76 -1.71 2.73
CA ASN A 190 19.07 -2.09 3.24
C ASN A 190 19.09 -3.59 3.57
N PRO A 191 19.79 -4.44 2.80
CA PRO A 191 19.77 -5.89 3.00
C PRO A 191 20.24 -6.32 4.38
N ALA A 192 21.29 -5.68 4.92
CA ALA A 192 21.84 -6.03 6.23
C ALA A 192 20.87 -5.70 7.38
N LEU A 193 20.24 -4.51 7.33
CA LEU A 193 19.25 -4.13 8.33
C LEU A 193 17.95 -4.93 8.19
N ARG A 194 17.57 -5.34 6.98
CA ARG A 194 16.45 -6.27 6.78
C ARG A 194 16.75 -7.63 7.42
N GLN A 195 17.94 -8.18 7.19
CA GLN A 195 18.34 -9.45 7.80
C GLN A 195 18.34 -9.36 9.33
N GLN A 196 18.72 -8.21 9.88
CA GLN A 196 18.77 -8.00 11.34
C GLN A 196 17.37 -7.83 11.97
N TYR A 197 16.46 -7.11 11.31
CA TYR A 197 15.21 -6.66 11.93
C TYR A 197 13.95 -7.31 11.36
N PHE A 198 14.01 -7.94 10.19
CA PHE A 198 12.82 -8.52 9.57
C PHE A 198 12.75 -10.03 9.83
N PRO A 199 11.55 -10.59 9.98
CA PRO A 199 11.37 -12.03 10.12
C PRO A 199 11.95 -12.80 8.93
N VAL A 200 12.48 -13.99 9.21
CA VAL A 200 12.95 -14.93 8.18
C VAL A 200 11.82 -15.25 7.20
N GLY A 201 12.14 -15.36 5.91
CA GLY A 201 11.18 -15.66 4.86
C GLY A 201 10.52 -14.45 4.21
N THR A 202 10.79 -13.23 4.70
CA THR A 202 10.36 -12.02 4.00
C THR A 202 11.16 -11.83 2.70
N ARG A 203 10.45 -11.46 1.61
CA ARG A 203 11.08 -11.21 0.31
C ARG A 203 11.72 -9.82 0.26
N ASP A 204 12.74 -9.67 -0.62
CA ASP A 204 13.50 -8.43 -0.79
C ASP A 204 12.75 -7.36 -1.62
N TYR A 205 11.46 -7.20 -1.35
CA TYR A 205 10.62 -6.20 -1.99
C TYR A 205 10.07 -5.20 -0.99
N SER A 206 9.92 -3.97 -1.44
CA SER A 206 9.29 -2.91 -0.66
C SER A 206 8.54 -1.94 -1.57
N LEU A 207 7.46 -1.38 -1.02
CA LEU A 207 6.76 -0.25 -1.63
C LEU A 207 7.36 1.10 -1.24
N ALA A 208 8.26 1.12 -0.25
CA ALA A 208 8.98 2.33 0.16
C ALA A 208 9.88 2.85 -0.97
N PRO A 209 10.21 4.14 -0.98
CA PRO A 209 11.23 4.68 -1.86
C PRO A 209 12.56 3.93 -1.73
N GLN A 210 13.26 3.70 -2.83
CA GLN A 210 14.52 2.93 -2.84
C GLN A 210 15.63 3.55 -2.00
N LEU A 211 15.52 4.83 -1.67
CA LEU A 211 16.43 5.54 -0.78
C LEU A 211 16.13 5.33 0.72
N SER A 212 15.14 4.50 1.08
CA SER A 212 14.88 4.10 2.47
C SER A 212 15.88 3.03 2.92
N THR A 213 17.13 3.45 3.12
CA THR A 213 18.29 2.59 3.38
C THR A 213 18.72 2.55 4.85
N GLY A 214 17.99 3.26 5.73
CA GLY A 214 18.22 3.22 7.18
C GLY A 214 19.31 4.16 7.68
N ASP A 215 19.64 5.19 6.94
CA ASP A 215 20.73 6.12 7.30
C ASP A 215 20.47 6.82 8.63
N GLY A 216 19.23 7.29 8.86
CA GLY A 216 18.86 7.90 10.14
C GLY A 216 18.92 6.92 11.29
N LEU A 217 18.45 5.68 11.11
CA LEU A 217 18.56 4.63 12.12
C LEU A 217 20.02 4.34 12.46
N SER A 218 20.85 4.08 11.45
CA SER A 218 22.24 3.73 11.65
C SER A 218 23.03 4.85 12.34
N ASN A 219 22.81 6.10 11.94
CA ASN A 219 23.47 7.25 12.56
C ASN A 219 22.92 7.55 13.96
N GLY A 220 21.62 7.36 14.19
CA GLY A 220 21.04 7.49 15.52
C GLY A 220 21.63 6.49 16.51
N LEU A 221 21.74 5.21 16.12
CA LEU A 221 22.32 4.17 16.97
C LEU A 221 23.80 4.45 17.33
N LYS A 222 24.60 4.99 16.39
CA LYS A 222 26.00 5.37 16.65
C LYS A 222 26.15 6.43 17.76
N VAL A 223 25.16 7.29 17.93
CA VAL A 223 25.16 8.32 18.98
C VAL A 223 24.32 7.96 20.20
N GLY A 224 23.99 6.68 20.36
CA GLY A 224 23.34 6.15 21.57
C GLY A 224 21.82 6.18 21.54
N ALA A 225 21.16 6.38 20.40
CA ALA A 225 19.72 6.21 20.28
C ALA A 225 19.32 4.76 20.56
N LYS A 226 18.15 4.57 21.15
CA LYS A 226 17.58 3.25 21.43
C LYS A 226 16.45 2.94 20.46
N LEU A 227 16.38 1.69 20.04
CA LEU A 227 15.20 1.14 19.38
C LEU A 227 14.23 0.62 20.43
N ASP A 228 12.97 0.91 20.23
CA ASP A 228 11.89 0.23 20.94
C ASP A 228 11.62 -1.07 20.18
N ASN A 229 11.89 -2.21 20.82
CA ASN A 229 11.67 -3.54 20.25
C ASN A 229 10.24 -3.98 20.56
N GLU A 230 9.28 -3.43 19.85
CA GLU A 230 7.93 -3.97 19.85
C GLU A 230 7.84 -5.21 18.92
N ASP A 231 6.88 -6.09 19.17
CA ASP A 231 6.72 -7.37 18.46
C ASP A 231 6.52 -7.24 16.95
N HIS A 232 6.09 -6.06 16.49
CA HIS A 232 5.84 -5.75 15.07
C HIS A 232 6.50 -4.43 14.65
N PRO A 233 7.83 -4.41 14.41
CA PRO A 233 8.58 -3.18 14.13
C PRO A 233 8.30 -2.58 12.75
N VAL A 234 7.55 -3.26 11.88
CA VAL A 234 7.30 -2.85 10.50
C VAL A 234 5.84 -3.01 10.12
N LEU A 235 5.39 -2.15 9.19
CA LEU A 235 4.10 -2.25 8.56
C LEU A 235 4.21 -3.12 7.29
N TRP A 236 3.49 -4.23 7.27
CA TRP A 236 3.53 -5.21 6.19
C TRP A 236 2.47 -4.94 5.12
N PHE A 237 2.82 -5.24 3.87
CA PHE A 237 1.90 -5.24 2.74
C PHE A 237 2.05 -6.53 1.95
N PRO A 238 0.97 -7.30 1.72
CA PRO A 238 1.04 -8.45 0.83
C PRO A 238 1.21 -7.95 -0.60
N CYS A 239 2.25 -8.43 -1.27
CA CYS A 239 2.58 -7.97 -2.62
C CYS A 239 2.81 -9.15 -3.55
N SER A 240 2.41 -9.01 -4.82
CA SER A 240 2.89 -9.81 -5.92
C SER A 240 3.86 -9.01 -6.80
N THR A 241 4.76 -9.71 -7.48
CA THR A 241 5.77 -9.10 -8.33
C THR A 241 5.73 -9.68 -9.73
N PHE A 242 6.04 -8.84 -10.71
CA PHE A 242 6.13 -9.23 -12.10
C PHE A 242 7.34 -8.59 -12.77
N LYS A 243 8.25 -9.43 -13.28
CA LYS A 243 9.39 -8.94 -14.06
C LYS A 243 8.94 -8.63 -15.48
N LYS A 244 8.90 -7.35 -15.83
CA LYS A 244 8.53 -6.89 -17.17
C LYS A 244 9.58 -7.32 -18.20
N PRO A 245 9.24 -7.42 -19.50
CA PRO A 245 10.21 -7.74 -20.56
C PRO A 245 11.41 -6.81 -20.62
N ASN A 246 11.26 -5.55 -20.21
CA ASN A 246 12.35 -4.58 -20.12
C ASN A 246 13.23 -4.71 -18.87
N GLY A 247 13.05 -5.78 -18.09
CA GLY A 247 13.79 -6.05 -16.85
C GLY A 247 13.29 -5.32 -15.60
N GLN A 248 12.40 -4.35 -15.73
CA GLN A 248 11.82 -3.63 -14.59
C GLN A 248 10.89 -4.55 -13.78
N MET A 249 10.92 -4.40 -12.46
CA MET A 249 10.02 -5.12 -11.56
C MET A 249 8.76 -4.29 -11.31
N ALA A 250 7.61 -4.79 -11.75
CA ALA A 250 6.32 -4.32 -11.29
C ALA A 250 6.00 -4.96 -9.93
N VAL A 251 5.46 -4.19 -9.01
CA VAL A 251 5.01 -4.66 -7.69
C VAL A 251 3.59 -4.20 -7.48
N TRP A 252 2.69 -5.13 -7.18
CA TRP A 252 1.30 -4.84 -6.86
C TRP A 252 1.01 -5.18 -5.40
N PRO A 253 0.57 -4.20 -4.58
CA PRO A 253 0.13 -4.48 -3.23
C PRO A 253 -1.33 -4.93 -3.23
N HIS A 254 -1.59 -6.11 -2.69
CA HIS A 254 -2.93 -6.66 -2.50
C HIS A 254 -3.59 -6.05 -1.26
N ILE A 255 -3.84 -4.74 -1.30
CA ILE A 255 -4.34 -4.01 -0.12
C ILE A 255 -5.81 -4.34 0.13
N ILE A 256 -6.70 -3.93 -0.81
CA ILE A 256 -8.15 -4.02 -0.65
C ILE A 256 -8.92 -4.26 -1.97
N LEU A 257 -8.29 -4.07 -3.13
CA LEU A 257 -9.00 -4.06 -4.41
C LEU A 257 -9.40 -5.45 -4.91
N ASP A 258 -8.62 -6.45 -4.59
CA ASP A 258 -8.80 -7.84 -4.99
C ASP A 258 -9.06 -8.75 -3.78
N ARG A 259 -8.11 -8.85 -2.88
CA ARG A 259 -8.09 -9.76 -1.73
C ARG A 259 -9.35 -9.72 -0.87
N ALA A 260 -9.95 -8.53 -0.72
CA ALA A 260 -11.16 -8.34 0.09
C ALA A 260 -12.48 -8.64 -0.64
N LYS A 261 -12.43 -8.98 -1.94
CA LYS A 261 -13.64 -9.25 -2.72
C LYS A 261 -14.14 -10.68 -2.56
N PRO A 262 -15.47 -10.92 -2.65
CA PRO A 262 -16.04 -12.27 -2.56
C PRO A 262 -15.63 -13.14 -3.76
N GLY A 263 -15.36 -14.42 -3.51
CA GLY A 263 -14.94 -15.40 -4.54
C GLY A 263 -13.42 -15.56 -4.67
N LEU A 264 -12.65 -15.17 -3.63
CA LEU A 264 -11.22 -15.38 -3.54
C LEU A 264 -10.86 -15.92 -2.16
N ILE A 265 -9.90 -16.84 -2.07
CA ILE A 265 -9.27 -17.27 -0.82
C ILE A 265 -7.75 -17.13 -0.92
N ALA A 266 -7.09 -17.00 0.23
CA ALA A 266 -5.66 -17.03 0.35
C ALA A 266 -5.21 -18.35 1.01
N VAL A 267 -4.27 -19.05 0.39
CA VAL A 267 -3.75 -20.32 0.91
C VAL A 267 -2.22 -20.31 1.02
N ASN A 268 -1.71 -21.05 1.99
CA ASN A 268 -0.28 -21.29 2.17
C ASN A 268 0.23 -22.44 1.25
N ALA A 269 1.50 -22.78 1.38
CA ALA A 269 2.12 -23.88 0.61
C ALA A 269 1.47 -25.24 0.83
N SER A 270 0.73 -25.45 1.92
CA SER A 270 -0.05 -26.67 2.18
C SER A 270 -1.46 -26.64 1.60
N GLY A 271 -1.84 -25.62 0.83
CA GLY A 271 -3.19 -25.50 0.27
C GLY A 271 -4.27 -25.05 1.28
N LYS A 272 -3.89 -24.69 2.50
CA LYS A 272 -4.79 -24.30 3.59
C LYS A 272 -4.92 -22.80 3.71
N ARG A 273 -6.15 -22.30 3.95
CA ARG A 273 -6.36 -20.91 4.38
C ARG A 273 -5.63 -20.67 5.71
N PHE A 274 -5.16 -19.44 5.92
CA PHE A 274 -4.36 -19.08 7.10
C PHE A 274 -4.80 -17.77 7.75
N VAL A 275 -5.75 -17.05 7.18
CA VAL A 275 -6.12 -15.70 7.62
C VAL A 275 -7.51 -15.33 7.11
N ASN A 276 -8.12 -14.32 7.72
CA ASN A 276 -9.24 -13.59 7.14
C ASN A 276 -8.71 -12.70 6.01
N GLU A 277 -9.01 -13.01 4.77
CA GLU A 277 -8.52 -12.30 3.58
C GLU A 277 -8.96 -10.83 3.54
N THR A 278 -9.99 -10.46 4.29
CA THR A 278 -10.53 -9.10 4.32
C THR A 278 -10.01 -8.23 5.46
N ASP A 279 -9.20 -8.78 6.34
CA ASP A 279 -8.53 -8.01 7.40
C ASP A 279 -7.48 -7.04 6.81
N SER A 280 -6.92 -6.18 7.65
CA SER A 280 -5.94 -5.19 7.20
C SER A 280 -4.79 -5.87 6.46
N TYR A 281 -4.11 -5.13 5.60
CA TYR A 281 -2.94 -5.65 4.88
C TYR A 281 -1.82 -6.06 5.83
N HIS A 282 -1.69 -5.39 6.98
CA HIS A 282 -0.74 -5.74 8.02
C HIS A 282 -1.10 -7.08 8.68
N ASP A 283 -2.34 -7.22 9.16
CA ASP A 283 -2.83 -8.42 9.82
C ASP A 283 -2.80 -9.64 8.89
N PHE A 284 -3.10 -9.43 7.60
CA PHE A 284 -2.95 -10.46 6.59
C PHE A 284 -1.51 -11.00 6.54
N CYS A 285 -0.52 -10.11 6.51
CA CYS A 285 0.89 -10.51 6.48
C CYS A 285 1.35 -11.12 7.82
N VAL A 286 0.86 -10.61 8.95
CA VAL A 286 1.13 -11.23 10.27
C VAL A 286 0.58 -12.65 10.30
N GLY A 287 -0.64 -12.87 9.82
CA GLY A 287 -1.20 -14.22 9.67
C GLY A 287 -0.39 -15.10 8.72
N GLN A 288 0.09 -14.55 7.61
CA GLN A 288 0.98 -15.26 6.67
C GLN A 288 2.31 -15.65 7.36
N LEU A 289 2.93 -14.75 8.10
CA LEU A 289 4.16 -15.01 8.82
C LEU A 289 3.96 -16.05 9.95
N ALA A 290 2.86 -15.97 10.68
CA ALA A 290 2.50 -16.93 11.74
C ALA A 290 2.22 -18.35 11.19
N ALA A 291 1.68 -18.44 9.98
CA ALA A 291 1.43 -19.72 9.30
C ALA A 291 2.71 -20.37 8.74
N GLN A 292 3.88 -19.78 8.97
CA GLN A 292 5.18 -20.30 8.52
C GLN A 292 5.61 -21.50 9.39
N HIS A 293 5.17 -22.67 9.03
CA HIS A 293 5.81 -23.90 9.53
C HIS A 293 6.97 -24.26 8.59
N ASN A 294 8.18 -24.34 9.12
CA ASN A 294 9.39 -24.81 8.42
C ASN A 294 9.81 -23.96 7.17
N ASN A 295 9.76 -22.65 7.24
CA ASN A 295 10.12 -21.74 6.14
C ASN A 295 9.23 -21.84 4.87
N ALA A 296 8.07 -22.45 4.93
CA ALA A 296 7.24 -22.82 3.78
C ALA A 296 6.06 -21.89 3.47
N SER A 297 5.94 -20.72 4.07
CA SER A 297 4.74 -19.88 3.91
C SER A 297 4.85 -18.84 2.82
N THR A 298 6.00 -18.68 2.22
CA THR A 298 6.16 -17.78 1.07
C THR A 298 6.65 -18.57 -0.14
N PRO A 299 5.94 -18.46 -1.27
CA PRO A 299 4.77 -17.59 -1.51
C PRO A 299 3.48 -18.17 -0.90
N ALA A 300 2.53 -17.27 -0.50
CA ALA A 300 1.12 -17.62 -0.37
C ALA A 300 0.43 -17.36 -1.71
N TYR A 301 -0.66 -18.07 -1.97
CA TYR A 301 -1.40 -17.96 -3.23
C TYR A 301 -2.79 -17.40 -3.00
N LEU A 302 -3.22 -16.50 -3.89
CA LEU A 302 -4.61 -16.04 -3.98
C LEU A 302 -5.32 -16.89 -5.03
N ILE A 303 -6.33 -17.64 -4.60
CA ILE A 303 -7.08 -18.57 -5.45
C ILE A 303 -8.44 -17.96 -5.78
N CYS A 304 -8.77 -17.90 -7.07
CA CYS A 304 -10.06 -17.43 -7.55
C CYS A 304 -10.49 -18.16 -8.82
N ASP A 305 -11.66 -17.83 -9.32
CA ASP A 305 -12.24 -18.39 -10.54
C ASP A 305 -12.39 -17.35 -11.67
N ASP A 306 -12.92 -17.77 -12.81
CA ASP A 306 -13.11 -16.94 -13.99
C ASP A 306 -14.09 -15.77 -13.76
N ALA A 307 -15.14 -16.02 -13.01
CA ALA A 307 -16.12 -14.98 -12.66
C ALA A 307 -15.47 -13.87 -11.82
N PHE A 308 -14.61 -14.25 -10.87
CA PHE A 308 -13.89 -13.32 -10.04
C PHE A 308 -12.92 -12.43 -10.84
N ILE A 309 -12.05 -13.04 -11.65
CA ILE A 309 -10.99 -12.30 -12.36
C ILE A 309 -11.59 -11.32 -13.39
N HIS A 310 -12.72 -11.69 -14.00
CA HIS A 310 -13.45 -10.79 -14.89
C HIS A 310 -14.13 -9.64 -14.14
N LYS A 311 -14.71 -9.90 -12.98
CA LYS A 311 -15.44 -8.89 -12.21
C LYS A 311 -14.54 -7.93 -11.47
N TYR A 312 -13.51 -8.43 -10.77
CA TYR A 312 -12.70 -7.65 -9.84
C TYR A 312 -11.24 -7.46 -10.29
N GLY A 313 -10.76 -8.31 -11.18
CA GLY A 313 -9.34 -8.41 -11.49
C GLY A 313 -8.56 -9.16 -10.41
N LEU A 314 -7.25 -9.35 -10.63
CA LEU A 314 -6.33 -9.97 -9.68
C LEU A 314 -4.93 -9.36 -9.84
N GLY A 315 -4.49 -8.63 -8.85
CA GLY A 315 -3.18 -7.98 -8.90
C GLY A 315 -3.06 -7.00 -10.09
N LEU A 316 -2.09 -7.22 -10.95
CA LEU A 316 -1.87 -6.42 -12.17
C LEU A 316 -2.94 -6.63 -13.25
N ILE A 317 -3.79 -7.64 -13.10
CA ILE A 317 -4.89 -7.94 -14.02
C ILE A 317 -6.10 -7.11 -13.61
N MET A 318 -6.41 -6.08 -14.39
CA MET A 318 -7.54 -5.19 -14.12
C MET A 318 -8.88 -5.89 -14.39
N PRO A 319 -10.01 -5.40 -13.82
CA PRO A 319 -11.36 -5.89 -14.13
C PRO A 319 -11.61 -6.02 -15.64
N GLY A 320 -12.36 -7.04 -16.04
CA GLY A 320 -12.52 -7.43 -17.44
C GLY A 320 -11.38 -8.31 -17.96
N ALA A 321 -10.59 -8.91 -17.05
CA ALA A 321 -9.47 -9.79 -17.37
C ALA A 321 -8.45 -9.15 -18.34
N GLN A 322 -8.22 -7.83 -18.18
CA GLN A 322 -7.34 -7.09 -19.07
C GLN A 322 -5.93 -7.64 -19.05
N LYS A 323 -5.37 -7.89 -20.24
CA LYS A 323 -4.03 -8.46 -20.44
C LYS A 323 -3.82 -9.84 -19.80
N LEU A 324 -4.88 -10.59 -19.47
CA LEU A 324 -4.77 -11.91 -18.85
C LEU A 324 -3.84 -12.84 -19.62
N LYS A 325 -4.01 -12.94 -20.98
CA LYS A 325 -3.11 -13.76 -21.82
C LYS A 325 -1.64 -13.39 -21.72
N HIS A 326 -1.33 -12.10 -21.57
CA HIS A 326 0.05 -11.65 -21.36
C HIS A 326 0.61 -12.14 -20.02
N TYR A 327 -0.17 -12.01 -18.95
CA TYR A 327 0.27 -12.42 -17.61
C TYR A 327 0.36 -13.95 -17.45
N LEU A 328 -0.52 -14.72 -18.09
CA LEU A 328 -0.44 -16.18 -18.19
C LEU A 328 0.84 -16.60 -18.92
N LYS A 329 1.12 -16.01 -20.09
CA LYS A 329 2.32 -16.31 -20.88
C LYS A 329 3.62 -16.10 -20.11
N HIS A 330 3.65 -15.12 -19.22
CA HIS A 330 4.87 -14.74 -18.48
C HIS A 330 4.86 -15.21 -17.02
N GLY A 331 3.93 -16.09 -16.62
CA GLY A 331 3.94 -16.73 -15.31
C GLY A 331 3.60 -15.85 -14.12
N TYR A 332 2.94 -14.70 -14.33
CA TYR A 332 2.43 -13.89 -13.24
C TYR A 332 1.19 -14.50 -12.59
N VAL A 333 0.37 -15.18 -13.37
CA VAL A 333 -0.80 -15.91 -12.93
C VAL A 333 -0.78 -17.30 -13.56
N VAL A 334 -1.26 -18.30 -12.84
CA VAL A 334 -1.41 -19.69 -13.29
C VAL A 334 -2.89 -19.98 -13.49
N GLN A 335 -3.23 -20.74 -14.54
CA GLN A 335 -4.60 -21.14 -14.90
C GLN A 335 -4.73 -22.64 -15.00
N ALA A 336 -5.85 -23.19 -14.57
CA ALA A 336 -6.19 -24.59 -14.73
C ALA A 336 -7.71 -24.81 -14.90
N ALA A 337 -8.09 -25.94 -15.49
CA ALA A 337 -9.49 -26.30 -15.68
C ALA A 337 -10.16 -26.76 -14.38
N THR A 338 -9.39 -27.30 -13.43
CA THR A 338 -9.86 -27.76 -12.12
C THR A 338 -9.00 -27.21 -10.99
N VAL A 339 -9.56 -27.16 -9.78
CA VAL A 339 -8.81 -26.78 -8.56
C VAL A 339 -7.66 -27.74 -8.30
N ARG A 340 -7.85 -29.03 -8.52
CA ARG A 340 -6.80 -30.06 -8.39
C ARG A 340 -5.63 -29.84 -9.35
N GLU A 341 -5.95 -29.56 -10.63
CA GLU A 341 -4.92 -29.24 -11.62
C GLU A 341 -4.18 -27.94 -11.27
N LEU A 342 -4.90 -26.94 -10.76
CA LEU A 342 -4.30 -25.70 -10.31
C LEU A 342 -3.32 -25.94 -9.16
N ALA A 343 -3.72 -26.72 -8.13
CA ALA A 343 -2.88 -27.10 -7.02
C ALA A 343 -1.57 -27.79 -7.48
N ASN A 344 -1.67 -28.74 -8.39
CA ASN A 344 -0.50 -29.42 -8.97
C ASN A 344 0.45 -28.45 -9.70
N LYS A 345 -0.11 -27.48 -10.45
CA LYS A 345 0.69 -26.48 -11.17
C LYS A 345 1.43 -25.51 -10.26
N ILE A 346 0.85 -25.16 -9.11
CA ILE A 346 1.48 -24.23 -8.14
C ILE A 346 2.26 -24.95 -7.03
N GLY A 347 2.22 -26.29 -7.01
CA GLY A 347 3.00 -27.10 -6.06
C GLY A 347 2.44 -27.10 -4.63
N VAL A 348 1.12 -26.97 -4.45
CA VAL A 348 0.45 -27.09 -3.16
C VAL A 348 -0.30 -28.43 -3.06
N ASP A 349 -0.64 -28.86 -1.82
CA ASP A 349 -1.45 -30.06 -1.62
C ASP A 349 -2.82 -29.93 -2.28
N ALA A 350 -3.09 -30.83 -3.24
CA ALA A 350 -4.29 -30.78 -4.05
C ALA A 350 -5.57 -31.12 -3.25
N HIS A 351 -5.48 -32.05 -2.31
CA HIS A 351 -6.61 -32.42 -1.46
C HIS A 351 -6.97 -31.26 -0.52
N GLU A 352 -5.99 -30.67 0.13
CA GLU A 352 -6.20 -29.55 1.06
C GLU A 352 -6.72 -28.30 0.34
N LEU A 353 -6.23 -28.01 -0.87
CA LEU A 353 -6.76 -26.88 -1.65
C LEU A 353 -8.23 -27.11 -2.04
N GLU A 354 -8.58 -28.31 -2.53
CA GLU A 354 -9.98 -28.66 -2.81
C GLU A 354 -10.86 -28.51 -1.57
N GLN A 355 -10.40 -29.01 -0.41
CA GLN A 355 -11.15 -28.86 0.85
C GLN A 355 -11.30 -27.39 1.26
N SER A 356 -10.27 -26.55 1.06
CA SER A 356 -10.34 -25.11 1.35
C SER A 356 -11.37 -24.42 0.46
N VAL A 357 -11.45 -24.76 -0.82
CA VAL A 357 -12.48 -24.25 -1.75
C VAL A 357 -13.87 -24.75 -1.35
N VAL A 358 -14.03 -26.04 -1.01
CA VAL A 358 -15.31 -26.62 -0.59
C VAL A 358 -15.84 -25.91 0.66
N ARG A 359 -14.99 -25.69 1.68
CA ARG A 359 -15.39 -24.96 2.89
C ARG A 359 -15.77 -23.52 2.58
N ASN A 360 -14.98 -22.80 1.77
CA ASN A 360 -15.32 -21.44 1.35
C ASN A 360 -16.68 -21.39 0.62
N ASN A 361 -16.97 -22.36 -0.24
CA ASN A 361 -18.23 -22.41 -0.96
C ASN A 361 -19.44 -22.70 -0.04
N ALA A 362 -19.24 -23.51 1.00
CA ALA A 362 -20.26 -23.69 2.04
C ALA A 362 -20.48 -22.38 2.83
N TYR A 363 -19.41 -21.65 3.19
CA TYR A 363 -19.53 -20.34 3.84
C TYR A 363 -20.20 -19.29 2.92
N ALA A 364 -20.03 -19.38 1.61
CA ALA A 364 -20.72 -18.49 0.68
C ALA A 364 -22.25 -18.70 0.69
N ILE A 365 -22.73 -19.91 0.99
CA ILE A 365 -24.17 -20.22 1.14
C ILE A 365 -24.71 -19.67 2.46
N THR A 366 -24.00 -19.93 3.55
CA THR A 366 -24.46 -19.52 4.90
C THR A 366 -24.20 -18.05 5.20
N GLY A 367 -23.18 -17.46 4.58
CA GLY A 367 -22.68 -16.12 4.88
C GLY A 367 -21.77 -16.06 6.12
N GLU A 368 -21.39 -17.20 6.67
CA GLU A 368 -20.59 -17.28 7.91
C GLU A 368 -19.30 -18.06 7.67
N ASP A 369 -18.15 -17.41 7.87
CA ASP A 369 -16.82 -18.04 7.83
C ASP A 369 -16.43 -18.51 9.24
N LEU A 370 -16.55 -19.81 9.49
CA LEU A 370 -16.27 -20.42 10.79
C LEU A 370 -14.77 -20.54 11.10
N GLU A 371 -13.89 -20.38 10.11
CA GLU A 371 -12.44 -20.50 10.31
C GLU A 371 -11.82 -19.17 10.75
N PHE A 372 -12.16 -18.07 10.10
CA PHE A 372 -11.47 -16.79 10.31
C PHE A 372 -12.42 -15.60 10.51
N GLY A 373 -13.75 -15.83 10.52
CA GLY A 373 -14.74 -14.78 10.74
C GLY A 373 -14.74 -13.71 9.64
N ARG A 374 -14.54 -14.09 8.38
CA ARG A 374 -14.50 -13.16 7.25
C ARG A 374 -15.84 -12.43 7.10
N GLY A 375 -15.77 -11.10 7.01
CA GLY A 375 -16.97 -10.26 6.88
C GLY A 375 -17.67 -9.92 8.19
N THR A 376 -17.08 -10.20 9.35
CA THR A 376 -17.65 -9.83 10.67
C THR A 376 -17.34 -8.38 11.03
N GLY A 377 -16.18 -7.85 10.65
CA GLY A 377 -15.75 -6.49 10.96
C GLY A 377 -16.28 -5.44 9.97
N LYS A 378 -16.39 -4.20 10.43
CA LYS A 378 -16.80 -3.05 9.59
C LYS A 378 -15.85 -2.83 8.41
N MET A 379 -14.53 -2.95 8.65
CA MET A 379 -13.49 -2.84 7.63
C MET A 379 -13.65 -3.93 6.55
N ASN A 380 -13.95 -5.17 6.96
CA ASN A 380 -14.18 -6.27 6.03
C ASN A 380 -15.33 -5.93 5.07
N ARG A 381 -16.49 -5.58 5.61
CA ARG A 381 -17.70 -5.29 4.83
C ARG A 381 -17.56 -4.06 3.95
N PHE A 382 -16.84 -3.03 4.40
CA PHE A 382 -16.55 -1.83 3.63
C PHE A 382 -15.74 -2.12 2.36
N ASN A 383 -14.84 -3.09 2.40
CA ASN A 383 -14.00 -3.48 1.27
C ASN A 383 -14.61 -4.60 0.42
N GLY A 384 -15.65 -5.27 0.90
CA GLY A 384 -16.39 -6.29 0.18
C GLY A 384 -17.12 -5.78 -1.06
N ASP A 385 -18.14 -6.49 -1.49
CA ASP A 385 -19.10 -6.09 -2.54
C ASP A 385 -20.52 -6.16 -2.00
N ALA A 386 -21.11 -5.01 -1.72
CA ALA A 386 -22.45 -4.90 -1.15
C ALA A 386 -23.58 -5.52 -2.04
N ALA A 387 -23.29 -5.79 -3.31
CA ALA A 387 -24.22 -6.47 -4.22
C ALA A 387 -24.23 -8.00 -4.03
N ILE A 388 -23.30 -8.55 -3.22
CA ILE A 388 -23.20 -9.98 -2.94
C ILE A 388 -23.76 -10.26 -1.53
N GLY A 389 -24.66 -11.20 -1.44
CA GLY A 389 -25.23 -11.70 -0.20
C GLY A 389 -25.06 -13.21 -0.05
N PRO A 390 -25.25 -13.72 1.15
CA PRO A 390 -25.60 -13.06 2.42
C PRO A 390 -24.47 -12.27 3.09
N ASN A 391 -23.20 -12.49 2.67
CA ASN A 391 -22.04 -11.80 3.21
C ASN A 391 -21.26 -11.11 2.06
N PRO A 392 -21.07 -9.79 2.08
CA PRO A 392 -20.42 -9.05 1.00
C PRO A 392 -18.93 -9.40 0.81
N CYS A 393 -18.35 -10.17 1.71
CA CYS A 393 -16.94 -10.57 1.66
C CYS A 393 -16.71 -12.01 1.22
N ILE A 394 -17.78 -12.85 1.19
CA ILE A 394 -17.68 -14.27 0.90
C ILE A 394 -18.47 -14.57 -0.38
N GLY A 395 -17.81 -15.19 -1.36
CA GLY A 395 -18.42 -15.63 -2.58
C GLY A 395 -17.90 -17.02 -2.98
N PRO A 396 -18.66 -17.78 -3.78
CA PRO A 396 -18.25 -19.09 -4.21
C PRO A 396 -17.11 -19.02 -5.25
N ILE A 397 -16.33 -20.08 -5.34
CA ILE A 397 -15.31 -20.34 -6.35
C ILE A 397 -15.77 -21.57 -7.13
N LEU A 398 -16.46 -21.37 -8.26
CA LEU A 398 -17.17 -22.43 -8.99
C LEU A 398 -16.93 -22.44 -10.49
N THR A 399 -16.59 -21.30 -11.09
CA THR A 399 -16.59 -21.11 -12.54
C THR A 399 -15.20 -21.33 -13.12
N ALA A 400 -14.98 -22.46 -13.77
CA ALA A 400 -13.73 -22.70 -14.49
C ALA A 400 -13.50 -21.69 -15.63
N PRO A 401 -12.25 -21.37 -15.95
CA PRO A 401 -11.02 -21.84 -15.33
C PRO A 401 -10.74 -21.17 -13.98
N PHE A 402 -9.87 -21.84 -13.19
CA PHE A 402 -9.41 -21.36 -11.89
C PHE A 402 -8.02 -20.74 -12.00
N TYR A 403 -7.70 -19.79 -11.12
CA TYR A 403 -6.47 -18.99 -11.17
C TYR A 403 -5.79 -18.90 -9.80
N ALA A 404 -4.49 -18.81 -9.86
CA ALA A 404 -3.66 -18.59 -8.68
C ALA A 404 -2.59 -17.52 -8.95
#